data_f12f714d5f57baf87683c1138d14ff31
#
_entry.id   f12f714d5f57baf87683c1138d14ff31
#
_cell.length_a   1.000
_cell.length_b   1.000
_cell.length_c   1.000
_cell.angle_alpha   90.00
_cell.angle_beta   90.00
_cell.angle_gamma   90.00
#
_symmetry.space_group_name_H-M   'P 1'
#
loop_
_entity.id
_entity.type
_entity.pdbx_description
1 polymer ?
#
loop_
_entity_poly.entity_id
_entity_poly.type
_entity_poly.pdbx_seq_one_letter_code
_entity_poly.pdbx_strand_id
1 'polypeptide(L)'
;MLSAIVSKVTGMSMVDYLYPRMFQPLGIEKPFWEADGRGNNAGGWGLYMKSEDLAKFFLPYLHGGKYKDGTQLVPADWVAQATAKQTPSVSDGYIDNMCGYGFQFWRNPLPNSYRCDGLFGQRCFFLPEYDAMMVLNCGQSEDYKIMKVFWKHFPEAFGPEALPADAQGQAALQQAVDACAVEDLPATPRNTQMEQKIGGRLMTCKTSEFTSVVSISVTQMLYRKPGKINAMRFEFTPKGARFYWREKDYENTVEVGMDGSYGVSAMVLGDLHYTAYSKAAWQPDGSLKLWIRPIETCLLYTSPSPRDRSLS
;
A
#
# COMPACT_ATOMS: atom_id res chain seq x y z
N MET A 1 -12.51 12.00 13.88
CA MET A 1 -13.75 12.49 14.54
C MET A 1 -14.91 11.52 14.37
N LEU A 2 -15.36 11.16 13.15
CA LEU A 2 -16.49 10.25 12.91
C LEU A 2 -16.33 8.90 13.63
N SER A 3 -15.14 8.29 13.58
CA SER A 3 -14.84 7.05 14.31
C SER A 3 -15.07 7.19 15.81
N ALA A 4 -14.58 8.28 16.41
CA ALA A 4 -14.79 8.54 17.84
C ALA A 4 -16.28 8.79 18.19
N ILE A 5 -17.07 9.36 17.29
CA ILE A 5 -18.52 9.50 17.45
C ILE A 5 -19.17 8.11 17.47
N VAL A 6 -18.83 7.23 16.51
CA VAL A 6 -19.35 5.86 16.50
C VAL A 6 -18.97 5.14 17.79
N SER A 7 -17.72 5.22 18.24
CA SER A 7 -17.28 4.60 19.49
C SER A 7 -18.07 5.12 20.69
N LYS A 8 -18.29 6.44 20.76
CA LYS A 8 -19.05 7.05 21.87
C LYS A 8 -20.52 6.64 21.88
N VAL A 9 -21.17 6.56 20.72
CA VAL A 9 -22.60 6.26 20.61
C VAL A 9 -22.88 4.78 20.80
N THR A 10 -21.99 3.91 20.33
CA THR A 10 -22.20 2.45 20.32
C THR A 10 -21.53 1.74 21.48
N GLY A 11 -20.55 2.36 22.13
CA GLY A 11 -19.67 1.72 23.13
C GLY A 11 -18.67 0.74 22.51
N MET A 12 -18.53 0.71 21.17
CA MET A 12 -17.68 -0.23 20.43
C MET A 12 -16.63 0.54 19.63
N SER A 13 -15.48 -0.07 19.38
CA SER A 13 -14.57 0.45 18.37
C SER A 13 -15.21 0.41 16.98
N MET A 14 -14.73 1.22 16.04
CA MET A 14 -15.25 1.20 14.65
C MET A 14 -15.15 -0.18 14.03
N VAL A 15 -14.02 -0.87 14.21
CA VAL A 15 -13.82 -2.21 13.64
C VAL A 15 -14.75 -3.25 14.30
N ASP A 16 -14.98 -3.16 15.63
CA ASP A 16 -15.92 -4.05 16.32
C ASP A 16 -17.36 -3.81 15.89
N TYR A 17 -17.72 -2.55 15.67
CA TYR A 17 -19.05 -2.18 15.19
C TYR A 17 -19.30 -2.69 13.76
N LEU A 18 -18.30 -2.55 12.87
CA LEU A 18 -18.43 -2.94 11.47
C LEU A 18 -18.27 -4.45 11.25
N TYR A 19 -17.56 -5.15 12.13
CA TYR A 19 -17.27 -6.57 11.92
C TYR A 19 -18.53 -7.42 11.68
N PRO A 20 -19.52 -7.48 12.58
CA PRO A 20 -20.73 -8.27 12.37
C PRO A 20 -21.68 -7.70 11.31
N ARG A 21 -21.53 -6.42 10.92
CA ARG A 21 -22.45 -5.70 10.01
C ARG A 21 -21.98 -5.67 8.58
N MET A 22 -20.66 -5.65 8.38
CA MET A 22 -20.05 -5.51 7.05
C MET A 22 -19.02 -6.60 6.79
N PHE A 23 -17.98 -6.72 7.60
CA PHE A 23 -16.87 -7.62 7.30
C PHE A 23 -17.29 -9.09 7.32
N GLN A 24 -17.94 -9.54 8.38
CA GLN A 24 -18.36 -10.92 8.54
C GLN A 24 -19.38 -11.38 7.45
N PRO A 25 -20.44 -10.63 7.12
CA PRO A 25 -21.34 -10.99 6.03
C PRO A 25 -20.66 -11.09 4.66
N LEU A 26 -19.60 -10.32 4.46
CA LEU A 26 -18.79 -10.31 3.23
C LEU A 26 -17.72 -11.42 3.20
N GLY A 27 -17.62 -12.23 4.26
CA GLY A 27 -16.59 -13.26 4.40
C GLY A 27 -15.18 -12.68 4.55
N ILE A 28 -15.09 -11.51 5.18
CA ILE A 28 -13.83 -10.83 5.48
C ILE A 28 -13.47 -11.09 6.93
N GLU A 29 -12.26 -11.58 7.18
CA GLU A 29 -11.73 -11.70 8.53
C GLU A 29 -11.64 -10.31 9.19
N LYS A 30 -11.75 -10.27 10.53
CA LYS A 30 -11.69 -9.01 11.25
C LYS A 30 -10.35 -8.31 10.98
N PRO A 31 -10.35 -7.18 10.25
CA PRO A 31 -9.11 -6.52 9.88
C PRO A 31 -8.49 -5.79 11.07
N PHE A 32 -7.18 -5.61 11.01
CA PHE A 32 -6.50 -4.70 11.91
C PHE A 32 -6.76 -3.25 11.49
N TRP A 33 -7.11 -2.40 12.46
CA TRP A 33 -7.29 -0.97 12.26
C TRP A 33 -6.56 -0.21 13.36
N GLU A 34 -5.62 0.63 12.99
CA GLU A 34 -4.88 1.45 13.93
C GLU A 34 -5.81 2.31 14.78
N ALA A 35 -5.45 2.50 16.06
CA ALA A 35 -6.24 3.26 17.01
C ALA A 35 -5.39 4.32 17.71
N ASP A 36 -6.05 5.37 18.20
CA ASP A 36 -5.45 6.35 19.08
C ASP A 36 -5.23 5.78 20.50
N GLY A 37 -4.57 6.55 21.37
CA GLY A 37 -4.31 6.15 22.75
C GLY A 37 -5.56 5.98 23.62
N ARG A 38 -6.75 6.25 23.09
CA ARG A 38 -8.06 6.03 23.73
C ARG A 38 -8.81 4.84 23.14
N GLY A 39 -8.22 4.13 22.18
CA GLY A 39 -8.82 2.98 21.50
C GLY A 39 -9.79 3.34 20.37
N ASN A 40 -9.90 4.62 19.95
CA ASN A 40 -10.67 4.96 18.77
C ASN A 40 -9.88 4.62 17.51
N ASN A 41 -10.46 3.85 16.59
CA ASN A 41 -9.81 3.60 15.31
C ASN A 41 -9.56 4.91 14.53
N ALA A 42 -8.51 4.96 13.75
CA ALA A 42 -8.06 6.17 13.07
C ALA A 42 -9.06 6.74 12.04
N GLY A 43 -10.01 5.97 11.56
CA GLY A 43 -11.18 6.40 10.77
C GLY A 43 -10.90 6.97 9.39
N GLY A 44 -9.75 7.58 9.16
CA GLY A 44 -9.34 8.15 7.87
C GLY A 44 -8.13 7.43 7.24
N TRP A 45 -7.50 6.51 7.98
CA TRP A 45 -6.30 5.77 7.57
C TRP A 45 -6.06 4.59 8.51
N GLY A 46 -5.04 3.78 8.24
CA GLY A 46 -4.60 2.71 9.16
C GLY A 46 -5.49 1.47 9.20
N LEU A 47 -6.35 1.27 8.21
CA LEU A 47 -7.09 0.02 8.02
C LEU A 47 -6.27 -0.89 7.09
N TYR A 48 -5.94 -2.09 7.56
CA TYR A 48 -5.13 -3.07 6.83
C TYR A 48 -6.03 -4.13 6.23
N MET A 49 -6.11 -4.17 4.91
CA MET A 49 -6.93 -5.13 4.17
C MET A 49 -6.22 -5.65 2.93
N LYS A 50 -6.48 -6.90 2.58
CA LYS A 50 -6.08 -7.47 1.28
C LYS A 50 -6.90 -6.81 0.16
N SER A 51 -6.35 -6.76 -1.05
CA SER A 51 -7.06 -6.18 -2.21
C SER A 51 -8.39 -6.89 -2.49
N GLU A 52 -8.44 -8.21 -2.35
CA GLU A 52 -9.65 -9.01 -2.54
C GLU A 52 -10.73 -8.68 -1.49
N ASP A 53 -10.34 -8.47 -0.24
CA ASP A 53 -11.26 -8.13 0.83
C ASP A 53 -11.75 -6.69 0.69
N LEU A 54 -10.89 -5.79 0.22
CA LEU A 54 -11.29 -4.42 -0.12
C LEU A 54 -12.29 -4.42 -1.28
N ALA A 55 -12.09 -5.28 -2.29
CA ALA A 55 -13.06 -5.46 -3.37
C ALA A 55 -14.40 -5.98 -2.86
N LYS A 56 -14.43 -6.99 -1.99
CA LYS A 56 -15.66 -7.47 -1.35
C LYS A 56 -16.36 -6.37 -0.55
N PHE A 57 -15.60 -5.57 0.20
CA PHE A 57 -16.13 -4.49 1.04
C PHE A 57 -16.82 -3.41 0.21
N PHE A 58 -16.27 -3.07 -0.96
CA PHE A 58 -16.78 -2.01 -1.81
C PHE A 58 -17.80 -2.49 -2.86
N LEU A 59 -17.90 -3.77 -3.14
CA LEU A 59 -18.85 -4.31 -4.13
C LEU A 59 -20.31 -3.87 -3.88
N PRO A 60 -20.80 -3.81 -2.64
CA PRO A 60 -22.15 -3.28 -2.38
C PRO A 60 -22.34 -1.84 -2.88
N TYR A 61 -21.33 -1.00 -2.86
CA TYR A 61 -21.45 0.37 -3.37
C TYR A 61 -21.64 0.40 -4.90
N LEU A 62 -21.06 -0.54 -5.64
CA LEU A 62 -21.32 -0.68 -7.08
C LEU A 62 -22.76 -1.09 -7.35
N HIS A 63 -23.37 -1.90 -6.48
CA HIS A 63 -24.68 -2.51 -6.66
C HIS A 63 -25.77 -1.89 -5.78
N GLY A 64 -25.73 -0.57 -5.53
CA GLY A 64 -26.77 0.11 -4.77
C GLY A 64 -26.96 -0.39 -3.33
N GLY A 65 -25.89 -0.85 -2.71
CA GLY A 65 -25.84 -1.31 -1.32
C GLY A 65 -26.10 -2.80 -1.14
N LYS A 66 -26.32 -3.56 -2.23
CA LYS A 66 -26.57 -4.99 -2.18
C LYS A 66 -25.30 -5.81 -2.39
N TYR A 67 -25.23 -6.94 -1.73
CA TYR A 67 -24.21 -7.97 -1.97
C TYR A 67 -24.72 -9.05 -2.93
N LYS A 68 -23.86 -10.00 -3.30
CA LYS A 68 -24.09 -11.02 -4.34
C LYS A 68 -25.35 -11.86 -4.14
N ASP A 69 -25.75 -12.10 -2.90
CA ASP A 69 -26.95 -12.87 -2.53
C ASP A 69 -28.22 -12.00 -2.50
N GLY A 70 -28.11 -10.71 -2.84
CA GLY A 70 -29.19 -9.73 -2.77
C GLY A 70 -29.40 -9.08 -1.41
N THR A 71 -28.61 -9.45 -0.40
CA THR A 71 -28.68 -8.85 0.94
C THR A 71 -28.34 -7.37 0.87
N GLN A 72 -29.23 -6.52 1.42
CA GLN A 72 -28.99 -5.08 1.53
C GLN A 72 -28.08 -4.81 2.74
N LEU A 73 -26.81 -4.53 2.48
CA LEU A 73 -25.80 -4.24 3.52
C LEU A 73 -25.69 -2.73 3.82
N VAL A 74 -25.86 -1.91 2.79
CA VAL A 74 -25.84 -0.45 2.92
C VAL A 74 -27.15 0.08 2.35
N PRO A 75 -27.86 0.98 3.01
CA PRO A 75 -29.09 1.56 2.45
C PRO A 75 -28.87 2.16 1.06
N ALA A 76 -29.79 1.86 0.11
CA ALA A 76 -29.62 2.27 -1.28
C ALA A 76 -29.63 3.80 -1.45
N ASP A 77 -30.47 4.50 -0.69
CA ASP A 77 -30.55 5.96 -0.65
C ASP A 77 -29.25 6.57 -0.10
N TRP A 78 -28.61 5.90 0.87
CA TRP A 78 -27.29 6.32 1.35
C TRP A 78 -26.22 6.18 0.27
N VAL A 79 -26.18 5.03 -0.44
CA VAL A 79 -25.23 4.84 -1.55
C VAL A 79 -25.42 5.94 -2.59
N ALA A 80 -26.65 6.21 -2.99
CA ALA A 80 -26.96 7.27 -3.96
C ALA A 80 -26.48 8.64 -3.48
N GLN A 81 -26.72 9.00 -2.21
CA GLN A 81 -26.26 10.25 -1.63
C GLN A 81 -24.74 10.32 -1.49
N ALA A 82 -24.11 9.26 -0.98
CA ALA A 82 -22.69 9.24 -0.69
C ALA A 82 -21.84 9.36 -1.96
N THR A 83 -22.29 8.75 -3.06
CA THR A 83 -21.56 8.75 -4.34
C THR A 83 -21.90 9.93 -5.25
N ALA A 84 -22.99 10.67 -4.96
CA ALA A 84 -23.36 11.86 -5.69
C ALA A 84 -22.40 13.04 -5.38
N LYS A 85 -22.35 13.99 -6.31
CA LYS A 85 -21.62 15.25 -6.09
C LYS A 85 -22.34 16.09 -5.02
N GLN A 86 -21.72 16.24 -3.88
CA GLN A 86 -22.20 17.07 -2.76
C GLN A 86 -21.55 18.45 -2.75
N THR A 87 -20.29 18.54 -3.20
CA THR A 87 -19.52 19.78 -3.20
C THR A 87 -18.59 19.84 -4.41
N PRO A 88 -18.22 21.03 -4.89
CA PRO A 88 -17.06 21.17 -5.77
C PRO A 88 -15.81 20.61 -5.09
N SER A 89 -14.93 20.05 -5.88
CA SER A 89 -13.62 19.64 -5.42
C SER A 89 -12.53 20.63 -5.81
N VAL A 90 -11.27 20.36 -5.41
CA VAL A 90 -10.15 21.27 -5.67
C VAL A 90 -9.92 21.51 -7.15
N SER A 91 -9.47 22.72 -7.48
CA SER A 91 -9.04 23.11 -8.82
C SER A 91 -7.51 23.15 -8.85
N ASP A 92 -6.89 21.99 -9.02
CA ASP A 92 -5.44 21.83 -9.08
C ASP A 92 -4.89 21.56 -10.49
N GLY A 93 -5.78 21.66 -11.50
CA GLY A 93 -5.45 21.40 -12.90
C GLY A 93 -5.54 19.94 -13.32
N TYR A 94 -5.81 19.03 -12.39
CA TYR A 94 -6.07 17.61 -12.72
C TYR A 94 -7.57 17.38 -12.85
N ILE A 95 -8.02 17.03 -14.04
CA ILE A 95 -9.44 16.82 -14.32
C ILE A 95 -10.09 15.81 -13.36
N ASP A 96 -9.37 14.79 -12.99
CA ASP A 96 -9.82 13.77 -12.04
C ASP A 96 -10.20 14.35 -10.66
N ASN A 97 -9.55 15.44 -10.25
CA ASN A 97 -9.78 16.08 -8.97
C ASN A 97 -10.81 17.21 -9.06
N MET A 98 -11.25 17.57 -10.26
CA MET A 98 -12.16 18.70 -10.50
C MET A 98 -13.63 18.30 -10.70
N CYS A 99 -13.93 16.98 -10.70
CA CYS A 99 -15.26 16.48 -11.01
C CYS A 99 -16.27 16.61 -9.87
N GLY A 100 -15.81 16.87 -8.65
CA GLY A 100 -16.61 17.02 -7.44
C GLY A 100 -16.38 15.91 -6.43
N TYR A 101 -16.96 16.06 -5.24
CA TYR A 101 -16.76 15.19 -4.10
C TYR A 101 -18.10 14.88 -3.42
N GLY A 102 -18.31 13.61 -3.09
CA GLY A 102 -19.42 13.09 -2.31
C GLY A 102 -19.05 12.90 -0.83
N PHE A 103 -19.64 11.89 -0.18
CA PHE A 103 -19.29 11.53 1.20
C PHE A 103 -18.16 10.50 1.19
N GLN A 104 -16.91 10.98 1.15
CA GLN A 104 -15.67 10.21 1.01
C GLN A 104 -15.48 9.54 -0.36
N PHE A 105 -16.24 9.95 -1.38
CA PHE A 105 -16.09 9.53 -2.76
C PHE A 105 -15.74 10.71 -3.66
N TRP A 106 -14.70 10.61 -4.44
CA TRP A 106 -14.39 11.53 -5.52
C TRP A 106 -15.22 11.19 -6.75
N ARG A 107 -15.75 12.19 -7.44
CA ARG A 107 -16.34 11.99 -8.76
C ARG A 107 -15.22 11.87 -9.80
N ASN A 108 -15.48 11.08 -10.85
CA ASN A 108 -14.55 10.89 -11.96
C ASN A 108 -15.04 11.64 -13.22
N PRO A 109 -14.15 11.82 -14.24
CA PRO A 109 -14.53 12.41 -15.52
C PRO A 109 -15.58 11.60 -16.29
N LEU A 110 -15.54 10.27 -16.19
CA LEU A 110 -16.52 9.38 -16.83
C LEU A 110 -17.88 9.52 -16.13
N PRO A 111 -19.00 9.68 -16.89
CA PRO A 111 -20.34 9.80 -16.32
C PRO A 111 -20.65 8.67 -15.30
N ASN A 112 -21.40 9.00 -14.29
CA ASN A 112 -21.82 8.11 -13.18
C ASN A 112 -20.70 7.41 -12.42
N SER A 113 -19.43 7.60 -12.79
CA SER A 113 -18.30 6.98 -12.11
C SER A 113 -17.80 7.78 -10.92
N TYR A 114 -17.21 7.08 -9.96
CA TYR A 114 -16.65 7.64 -8.74
C TYR A 114 -15.52 6.74 -8.22
N ARG A 115 -14.78 7.24 -7.24
CA ARG A 115 -13.68 6.48 -6.64
C ARG A 115 -13.48 6.80 -5.16
N CYS A 116 -12.94 5.85 -4.43
CA CYS A 116 -12.18 6.11 -3.22
C CYS A 116 -10.74 6.41 -3.60
N ASP A 117 -10.11 7.36 -2.92
CA ASP A 117 -8.77 7.81 -3.23
C ASP A 117 -7.99 8.03 -1.94
N GLY A 118 -6.92 7.28 -1.78
CA GLY A 118 -6.04 7.36 -0.63
C GLY A 118 -4.60 7.64 -1.03
N LEU A 119 -3.82 8.10 -0.07
CA LEU A 119 -2.42 8.47 -0.25
C LEU A 119 -1.61 7.32 -0.87
N PHE A 120 -0.66 7.65 -1.73
CA PHE A 120 0.20 6.73 -2.46
C PHE A 120 -0.51 5.79 -3.45
N GLY A 121 -1.72 6.15 -3.88
CA GLY A 121 -2.45 5.40 -4.90
C GLY A 121 -3.30 4.25 -4.37
N GLN A 122 -3.74 4.31 -3.10
CA GLN A 122 -4.79 3.42 -2.62
C GLN A 122 -6.09 3.82 -3.30
N ARG A 123 -6.64 2.99 -4.19
CA ARG A 123 -7.82 3.38 -4.96
C ARG A 123 -8.82 2.25 -5.12
N CYS A 124 -10.08 2.65 -5.17
CA CYS A 124 -11.15 1.82 -5.68
C CYS A 124 -11.94 2.66 -6.68
N PHE A 125 -11.91 2.28 -7.95
CA PHE A 125 -12.70 2.90 -9.02
C PHE A 125 -14.00 2.14 -9.19
N PHE A 126 -15.09 2.87 -9.36
CA PHE A 126 -16.41 2.32 -9.62
C PHE A 126 -16.90 2.83 -10.97
N LEU A 127 -17.23 1.90 -11.85
CA LEU A 127 -17.74 2.14 -13.19
C LEU A 127 -19.12 1.45 -13.35
N PRO A 128 -20.19 2.01 -12.78
CA PRO A 128 -21.50 1.37 -12.78
C PRO A 128 -22.05 1.05 -14.17
N GLU A 129 -21.76 1.93 -15.16
CA GLU A 129 -22.17 1.72 -16.56
C GLU A 129 -21.60 0.43 -17.17
N TYR A 130 -20.50 -0.07 -16.64
CA TYR A 130 -19.81 -1.29 -17.10
C TYR A 130 -19.96 -2.45 -16.11
N ASP A 131 -20.75 -2.29 -15.04
CA ASP A 131 -20.80 -3.24 -13.91
C ASP A 131 -19.40 -3.67 -13.45
N ALA A 132 -18.48 -2.71 -13.36
CA ALA A 132 -17.08 -2.97 -13.12
C ALA A 132 -16.52 -2.09 -12.00
N MET A 133 -15.55 -2.65 -11.28
CA MET A 133 -14.73 -1.93 -10.31
C MET A 133 -13.29 -2.40 -10.37
N MET A 134 -12.36 -1.53 -10.01
CA MET A 134 -10.94 -1.87 -9.87
C MET A 134 -10.43 -1.40 -8.51
N VAL A 135 -9.76 -2.29 -7.81
CA VAL A 135 -9.13 -2.01 -6.52
C VAL A 135 -7.62 -2.04 -6.67
N LEU A 136 -6.96 -1.07 -6.07
CA LEU A 136 -5.51 -0.95 -6.01
C LEU A 136 -5.05 -0.74 -4.57
N ASN A 137 -4.12 -1.57 -4.12
CA ASN A 137 -3.22 -1.27 -3.03
C ASN A 137 -1.86 -0.92 -3.65
N CYS A 138 -1.41 0.30 -3.48
CA CYS A 138 -0.25 0.83 -4.20
C CYS A 138 0.68 1.61 -3.26
N GLY A 139 1.95 1.74 -3.65
CA GLY A 139 2.96 2.51 -2.93
C GLY A 139 3.65 3.54 -3.82
N GLN A 140 2.92 4.14 -4.76
CA GLN A 140 3.45 5.07 -5.75
C GLN A 140 3.35 6.52 -5.27
N SER A 141 4.49 7.21 -5.16
CA SER A 141 4.52 8.62 -4.78
C SER A 141 3.99 9.57 -5.88
N GLU A 142 4.10 9.16 -7.14
CA GLU A 142 3.57 9.90 -8.29
C GLU A 142 2.24 9.29 -8.75
N ASP A 143 1.28 9.30 -7.87
CA ASP A 143 0.01 8.58 -8.01
C ASP A 143 -0.87 9.05 -9.19
N TYR A 144 -0.69 10.29 -9.67
CA TYR A 144 -1.33 10.79 -10.90
C TYR A 144 -0.99 9.94 -12.15
N LYS A 145 0.15 9.25 -12.17
CA LYS A 145 0.50 8.33 -13.27
C LYS A 145 -0.46 7.15 -13.34
N ILE A 146 -0.93 6.67 -12.19
CA ILE A 146 -1.91 5.59 -12.10
C ILE A 146 -3.22 6.00 -12.78
N MET A 147 -3.68 7.23 -12.53
CA MET A 147 -4.90 7.77 -13.13
C MET A 147 -4.81 7.79 -14.66
N LYS A 148 -3.67 8.25 -15.19
CA LYS A 148 -3.45 8.28 -16.65
C LYS A 148 -3.48 6.89 -17.28
N VAL A 149 -2.84 5.91 -16.64
CA VAL A 149 -2.84 4.52 -17.12
C VAL A 149 -4.25 3.93 -17.03
N PHE A 150 -4.94 4.15 -15.90
CA PHE A 150 -6.30 3.67 -15.70
C PHE A 150 -7.24 4.18 -16.80
N TRP A 151 -7.32 5.50 -16.98
CA TRP A 151 -8.24 6.11 -17.97
C TRP A 151 -7.90 5.74 -19.40
N LYS A 152 -6.63 5.50 -19.70
CA LYS A 152 -6.20 5.09 -21.03
C LYS A 152 -6.61 3.67 -21.40
N HIS A 153 -6.60 2.75 -20.45
CA HIS A 153 -6.70 1.32 -20.76
C HIS A 153 -7.96 0.66 -20.20
N PHE A 154 -8.39 1.04 -18.99
CA PHE A 154 -9.43 0.28 -18.31
C PHE A 154 -10.80 0.44 -18.95
N PRO A 155 -11.30 1.66 -19.26
CA PRO A 155 -12.59 1.80 -19.95
C PRO A 155 -12.62 1.17 -21.34
N GLU A 156 -11.50 1.16 -22.05
CA GLU A 156 -11.38 0.57 -23.39
C GLU A 156 -11.44 -0.97 -23.39
N ALA A 157 -11.25 -1.60 -22.22
CA ALA A 157 -11.32 -3.04 -22.07
C ALA A 157 -12.76 -3.59 -22.08
N PHE A 158 -13.77 -2.73 -22.00
CA PHE A 158 -15.18 -3.13 -21.95
C PHE A 158 -15.88 -2.91 -23.29
N GLY A 159 -16.62 -3.92 -23.74
CA GLY A 159 -17.49 -3.85 -24.89
C GLY A 159 -18.95 -4.10 -24.50
N PRO A 160 -19.90 -3.88 -25.42
CA PRO A 160 -21.33 -4.10 -25.17
C PRO A 160 -21.71 -5.59 -25.11
N GLU A 161 -20.86 -6.45 -25.64
CA GLU A 161 -21.10 -7.89 -25.74
C GLU A 161 -20.05 -8.66 -24.93
N ALA A 162 -20.44 -9.85 -24.46
CA ALA A 162 -19.49 -10.77 -23.86
C ALA A 162 -18.42 -11.17 -24.90
N LEU A 163 -17.16 -11.15 -24.48
CA LEU A 163 -16.07 -11.57 -25.35
C LEU A 163 -16.21 -13.06 -25.69
N PRO A 164 -15.94 -13.47 -26.94
CA PRO A 164 -15.89 -14.89 -27.29
C PRO A 164 -14.79 -15.60 -26.51
N ALA A 165 -14.95 -16.90 -26.30
CA ALA A 165 -13.95 -17.71 -25.66
C ALA A 165 -12.64 -17.68 -26.47
N ASP A 166 -11.57 -17.23 -25.85
CA ASP A 166 -10.21 -17.13 -26.42
C ASP A 166 -9.19 -17.75 -25.45
N ALA A 167 -8.93 -19.04 -25.65
CA ALA A 167 -7.99 -19.76 -24.81
C ALA A 167 -6.54 -19.25 -24.93
N GLN A 168 -6.15 -18.76 -26.11
CA GLN A 168 -4.82 -18.21 -26.34
C GLN A 168 -4.66 -16.84 -25.67
N GLY A 169 -5.66 -15.97 -25.80
CA GLY A 169 -5.69 -14.68 -25.13
C GLY A 169 -5.72 -14.84 -23.60
N GLN A 170 -6.47 -15.81 -23.10
CA GLN A 170 -6.49 -16.08 -21.66
C GLN A 170 -5.16 -16.60 -21.11
N ALA A 171 -4.49 -17.48 -21.88
CA ALA A 171 -3.14 -17.94 -21.50
C ALA A 171 -2.10 -16.78 -21.54
N ALA A 172 -2.19 -15.91 -22.54
CA ALA A 172 -1.33 -14.73 -22.62
C ALA A 172 -1.58 -13.74 -21.47
N LEU A 173 -2.85 -13.53 -21.09
CA LEU A 173 -3.20 -12.73 -19.93
C LEU A 173 -2.64 -13.32 -18.64
N GLN A 174 -2.80 -14.63 -18.43
CA GLN A 174 -2.27 -15.30 -17.25
C GLN A 174 -0.74 -15.17 -17.20
N GLN A 175 -0.05 -15.38 -18.31
CA GLN A 175 1.40 -15.19 -18.40
C GLN A 175 1.81 -13.74 -18.06
N ALA A 176 1.06 -12.74 -18.53
CA ALA A 176 1.32 -11.35 -18.22
C ALA A 176 1.09 -11.05 -16.72
N VAL A 177 0.03 -11.62 -16.12
CA VAL A 177 -0.25 -11.51 -14.68
C VAL A 177 0.87 -12.13 -13.86
N ASP A 178 1.31 -13.33 -14.23
CA ASP A 178 2.41 -14.04 -13.54
C ASP A 178 3.73 -13.25 -13.66
N ALA A 179 3.97 -12.61 -14.79
CA ALA A 179 5.13 -11.74 -14.99
C ALA A 179 5.08 -10.42 -14.19
N CYS A 180 3.91 -9.99 -13.75
CA CYS A 180 3.76 -8.86 -12.82
C CYS A 180 4.10 -9.21 -11.37
N ALA A 181 4.37 -10.48 -11.08
CA ALA A 181 4.95 -10.86 -9.79
C ALA A 181 6.24 -10.04 -9.56
N VAL A 182 6.36 -9.50 -8.37
CA VAL A 182 7.34 -8.50 -7.89
C VAL A 182 8.66 -8.54 -8.66
N GLU A 183 9.10 -7.39 -9.21
CA GLU A 183 10.39 -7.24 -9.90
C GLU A 183 11.49 -7.98 -9.15
N ASP A 184 11.93 -9.06 -9.72
CA ASP A 184 13.10 -9.75 -9.22
C ASP A 184 14.32 -8.93 -9.61
N LEU A 185 14.94 -8.35 -8.59
CA LEU A 185 16.25 -7.79 -8.80
C LEU A 185 17.16 -8.95 -9.20
N PRO A 186 17.85 -8.83 -10.34
CA PRO A 186 18.74 -9.86 -10.77
C PRO A 186 19.77 -10.12 -9.66
N ALA A 187 20.01 -11.37 -9.37
CA ALA A 187 21.13 -11.76 -8.52
C ALA A 187 22.42 -11.19 -9.14
N THR A 188 23.16 -10.41 -8.38
CA THR A 188 24.45 -9.87 -8.79
C THR A 188 25.57 -10.67 -8.15
N PRO A 189 26.76 -10.75 -8.80
CA PRO A 189 27.92 -11.39 -8.18
C PRO A 189 28.20 -10.80 -6.80
N ARG A 190 28.52 -11.67 -5.84
CA ARG A 190 28.87 -11.28 -4.48
C ARG A 190 30.23 -10.58 -4.46
N ASN A 191 30.34 -9.49 -3.74
CA ASN A 191 31.61 -8.81 -3.48
C ASN A 191 32.23 -9.33 -2.16
N THR A 192 32.80 -10.53 -2.24
CA THR A 192 33.34 -11.24 -1.05
C THR A 192 34.40 -10.44 -0.32
N GLN A 193 35.19 -9.64 -1.02
CA GLN A 193 36.22 -8.79 -0.41
C GLN A 193 35.58 -7.72 0.48
N MET A 194 34.54 -7.05 -0.01
CA MET A 194 33.83 -6.05 0.77
C MET A 194 33.02 -6.67 1.91
N GLU A 195 32.41 -7.86 1.67
CA GLU A 195 31.69 -8.58 2.69
C GLU A 195 32.58 -8.98 3.87
N GLN A 196 33.81 -9.46 3.61
CA GLN A 196 34.80 -9.72 4.65
C GLN A 196 35.23 -8.44 5.38
N LYS A 197 35.32 -7.32 4.66
CA LYS A 197 35.71 -6.03 5.24
C LYS A 197 34.67 -5.45 6.18
N ILE A 198 33.37 -5.53 5.85
CA ILE A 198 32.30 -4.90 6.62
C ILE A 198 31.49 -5.89 7.48
N GLY A 199 31.56 -7.18 7.19
CA GLY A 199 30.80 -8.23 7.86
C GLY A 199 31.08 -8.28 9.36
N GLY A 200 30.02 -8.38 10.15
CA GLY A 200 30.06 -8.42 11.61
C GLY A 200 30.42 -7.10 12.30
N ARG A 201 30.84 -6.06 11.57
CA ARG A 201 31.24 -4.77 12.14
C ARG A 201 30.02 -3.90 12.41
N LEU A 202 29.92 -3.36 13.62
CA LEU A 202 28.97 -2.30 13.94
C LEU A 202 29.50 -0.97 13.37
N MET A 203 28.79 -0.44 12.40
CA MET A 203 29.08 0.86 11.78
C MET A 203 28.20 1.93 12.39
N THR A 204 28.76 3.03 12.82
CA THR A 204 28.03 4.17 13.36
C THR A 204 27.86 5.24 12.28
N CYS A 205 26.66 5.75 12.13
CA CYS A 205 26.36 6.83 11.19
C CYS A 205 26.66 8.17 11.86
N LYS A 206 27.66 8.89 11.37
CA LYS A 206 28.06 10.20 11.90
C LYS A 206 27.24 11.35 11.36
N THR A 207 26.56 11.17 10.24
CA THR A 207 25.78 12.22 9.58
C THR A 207 24.29 12.02 9.79
N SER A 208 23.61 13.14 9.93
CA SER A 208 22.15 13.20 10.18
C SER A 208 21.28 12.96 8.96
N GLU A 209 21.84 12.52 7.85
CA GLU A 209 21.15 12.46 6.56
C GLU A 209 20.35 11.18 6.34
N PHE A 210 20.67 10.09 7.06
CA PHE A 210 19.83 8.91 7.06
C PHE A 210 18.66 9.11 8.02
N THR A 211 17.58 9.60 7.49
CA THR A 211 16.27 9.42 8.11
C THR A 211 15.88 7.95 8.03
N SER A 212 15.01 7.52 8.93
CA SER A 212 14.39 6.19 9.02
C SER A 212 14.37 5.38 7.71
N VAL A 213 14.35 4.07 7.82
CA VAL A 213 14.00 3.15 6.73
C VAL A 213 12.64 3.50 6.09
N VAL A 214 11.86 4.37 6.70
CA VAL A 214 10.51 4.77 6.27
C VAL A 214 10.51 6.20 5.76
N SER A 215 9.74 6.49 4.71
CA SER A 215 9.62 7.85 4.18
C SER A 215 9.08 8.82 5.25
N ILE A 216 9.48 10.08 5.14
CA ILE A 216 9.03 11.15 6.04
C ILE A 216 7.50 11.24 6.12
N SER A 217 6.80 10.98 5.02
CA SER A 217 5.33 11.04 4.96
C SER A 217 4.67 9.98 5.84
N VAL A 218 5.23 8.76 5.87
CA VAL A 218 4.73 7.68 6.73
C VAL A 218 5.13 7.92 8.19
N THR A 219 6.36 8.39 8.43
CA THR A 219 6.82 8.68 9.80
C THR A 219 6.00 9.76 10.50
N GLN A 220 5.39 10.68 9.73
CA GLN A 220 4.51 11.70 10.29
C GLN A 220 3.16 11.13 10.79
N MET A 221 2.75 9.98 10.28
CA MET A 221 1.51 9.30 10.66
C MET A 221 1.69 8.38 11.86
N LEU A 222 2.91 7.99 12.19
CA LEU A 222 3.20 7.12 13.32
C LEU A 222 3.08 7.88 14.66
N TYR A 223 2.48 7.25 15.64
CA TYR A 223 2.34 7.80 17.00
C TYR A 223 3.71 8.02 17.66
N ARG A 224 4.59 7.03 17.58
CA ARG A 224 6.01 7.14 17.94
C ARG A 224 6.84 7.25 16.69
N LYS A 225 7.38 8.43 16.44
CA LYS A 225 8.20 8.67 15.25
C LYS A 225 9.51 7.89 15.34
N PRO A 226 9.83 7.11 14.32
CA PRO A 226 11.16 6.56 14.18
C PRO A 226 12.19 7.70 14.19
N GLY A 227 13.39 7.39 14.62
CA GLY A 227 14.49 8.34 14.66
C GLY A 227 15.37 8.24 13.43
N LYS A 228 16.58 8.74 13.55
CA LYS A 228 17.62 8.55 12.55
C LYS A 228 18.35 7.24 12.80
N ILE A 229 18.72 6.54 11.74
CA ILE A 229 19.61 5.40 11.85
C ILE A 229 20.95 5.86 12.39
N ASN A 230 21.35 5.34 13.52
CA ASN A 230 22.59 5.70 14.19
C ASN A 230 23.63 4.58 14.18
N ALA A 231 23.24 3.34 13.96
CA ALA A 231 24.12 2.20 13.84
C ALA A 231 23.57 1.16 12.86
N MET A 232 24.44 0.44 12.18
CA MET A 232 24.08 -0.67 11.30
C MET A 232 25.17 -1.74 11.29
N ARG A 233 24.77 -2.98 10.99
CA ARG A 233 25.64 -4.13 10.85
C ARG A 233 25.09 -5.10 9.81
N PHE A 234 25.98 -5.70 9.01
CA PHE A 234 25.67 -6.81 8.15
C PHE A 234 26.35 -8.08 8.64
N GLU A 235 25.63 -9.19 8.67
CA GLU A 235 26.16 -10.53 8.87
C GLU A 235 25.90 -11.33 7.60
N PHE A 236 26.91 -11.49 6.75
CA PHE A 236 26.75 -12.16 5.46
C PHE A 236 26.69 -13.68 5.62
N THR A 237 25.81 -14.32 4.85
CA THR A 237 25.60 -15.75 4.76
C THR A 237 25.77 -16.21 3.32
N PRO A 238 25.86 -17.52 3.02
CA PRO A 238 25.98 -18.00 1.64
C PRO A 238 24.84 -17.55 0.70
N LYS A 239 23.60 -17.43 1.21
CA LYS A 239 22.43 -17.06 0.41
C LYS A 239 22.01 -15.58 0.54
N GLY A 240 22.53 -14.88 1.54
CA GLY A 240 22.06 -13.52 1.81
C GLY A 240 22.84 -12.83 2.92
N ALA A 241 22.15 -12.07 3.72
CA ALA A 241 22.70 -11.41 4.91
C ALA A 241 21.62 -11.21 5.96
N ARG A 242 22.05 -11.01 7.20
CA ARG A 242 21.24 -10.34 8.23
C ARG A 242 21.64 -8.88 8.28
N PHE A 243 20.68 -8.00 8.15
CA PHE A 243 20.89 -6.57 8.29
C PHE A 243 20.28 -6.09 9.59
N TYR A 244 21.15 -5.63 10.49
CA TYR A 244 20.78 -4.98 11.74
C TYR A 244 20.91 -3.48 11.57
N TRP A 245 19.92 -2.71 12.11
CA TRP A 245 20.07 -1.27 12.32
C TRP A 245 19.43 -0.85 13.64
N ARG A 246 19.97 0.24 14.19
CA ARG A 246 19.41 0.92 15.33
C ARG A 246 18.97 2.32 14.92
N GLU A 247 17.77 2.64 15.30
CA GLU A 247 17.09 3.87 14.95
C GLU A 247 16.43 4.43 16.20
N LYS A 248 16.99 5.52 16.78
CA LYS A 248 16.58 6.07 18.07
C LYS A 248 16.53 4.96 19.15
N ASP A 249 15.34 4.58 19.59
CA ASP A 249 15.09 3.59 20.63
C ASP A 249 14.71 2.21 20.06
N TYR A 250 14.73 2.06 18.75
CA TYR A 250 14.33 0.84 18.06
C TYR A 250 15.53 0.12 17.46
N GLU A 251 15.52 -1.19 17.60
CA GLU A 251 16.48 -2.08 16.95
C GLU A 251 15.73 -3.06 16.08
N ASN A 252 16.20 -3.23 14.85
CA ASN A 252 15.63 -4.16 13.90
C ASN A 252 16.72 -5.06 13.33
N THR A 253 16.36 -6.31 13.06
CA THR A 253 17.18 -7.23 12.28
C THR A 253 16.29 -7.90 11.27
N VAL A 254 16.68 -7.84 10.00
CA VAL A 254 15.93 -8.47 8.90
C VAL A 254 16.84 -9.42 8.12
N GLU A 255 16.26 -10.52 7.67
CA GLU A 255 16.90 -11.41 6.70
C GLU A 255 16.84 -10.75 5.32
N VAL A 256 17.96 -10.75 4.61
CA VAL A 256 18.11 -10.07 3.32
C VAL A 256 18.56 -11.10 2.29
N GLY A 257 17.75 -11.33 1.27
CA GLY A 257 18.14 -12.18 0.14
C GLY A 257 19.18 -11.49 -0.76
N MET A 258 20.18 -12.24 -1.22
CA MET A 258 21.20 -11.76 -2.15
C MET A 258 21.41 -12.70 -3.35
N ASP A 259 20.55 -13.69 -3.49
CA ASP A 259 20.51 -14.68 -4.57
C ASP A 259 19.32 -14.46 -5.53
N GLY A 260 18.66 -13.32 -5.43
CA GLY A 260 17.43 -13.02 -6.16
C GLY A 260 16.15 -13.29 -5.34
N SER A 261 16.22 -14.08 -4.28
CA SER A 261 15.08 -14.31 -3.37
C SER A 261 14.89 -13.17 -2.37
N TYR A 262 13.73 -13.10 -1.74
CA TYR A 262 13.49 -12.21 -0.61
C TYR A 262 13.80 -12.90 0.72
N GLY A 263 14.49 -12.20 1.62
CA GLY A 263 14.43 -12.48 3.04
C GLY A 263 13.12 -11.94 3.60
N VAL A 264 12.47 -12.70 4.49
CA VAL A 264 11.20 -12.29 5.13
C VAL A 264 11.42 -12.23 6.64
N SER A 265 11.05 -11.12 7.25
CA SER A 265 11.26 -10.89 8.69
C SER A 265 10.18 -10.01 9.28
N ALA A 266 9.95 -10.15 10.58
CA ALA A 266 9.23 -9.12 11.33
C ALA A 266 10.15 -7.92 11.58
N MET A 267 9.58 -6.72 11.52
CA MET A 267 10.26 -5.48 11.91
C MET A 267 9.32 -4.56 12.67
N VAL A 268 9.89 -3.63 13.43
CA VAL A 268 9.13 -2.66 14.22
C VAL A 268 9.49 -1.25 13.75
N LEU A 269 8.49 -0.46 13.46
CA LEU A 269 8.63 0.98 13.16
C LEU A 269 7.68 1.75 14.07
N GLY A 270 8.24 2.61 14.90
CA GLY A 270 7.45 3.21 15.96
C GLY A 270 6.95 2.14 16.95
N ASP A 271 5.67 1.97 17.07
CA ASP A 271 4.99 0.98 17.89
C ASP A 271 4.21 -0.07 17.06
N LEU A 272 4.42 -0.07 15.74
CA LEU A 272 3.75 -0.98 14.83
C LEU A 272 4.70 -2.08 14.34
N HIS A 273 4.15 -3.27 14.23
CA HIS A 273 4.81 -4.45 13.69
C HIS A 273 4.48 -4.61 12.21
N TYR A 274 5.52 -4.86 11.41
CA TYR A 274 5.43 -5.04 9.98
C TYR A 274 6.12 -6.33 9.53
N THR A 275 5.71 -6.84 8.39
CA THR A 275 6.43 -7.90 7.69
C THR A 275 7.31 -7.26 6.62
N ALA A 276 8.63 -7.39 6.77
CA ALA A 276 9.60 -6.86 5.82
C ALA A 276 10.00 -7.93 4.81
N TYR A 277 9.89 -7.62 3.54
CA TYR A 277 10.51 -8.33 2.42
C TYR A 277 11.77 -7.58 2.02
N SER A 278 12.92 -8.22 2.10
CA SER A 278 14.22 -7.54 1.95
C SER A 278 15.13 -8.24 0.97
N LYS A 279 15.77 -7.45 0.09
CA LYS A 279 16.80 -7.90 -0.85
C LYS A 279 18.01 -6.97 -0.83
N ALA A 280 19.16 -7.46 -1.21
CA ALA A 280 20.31 -6.61 -1.50
C ALA A 280 21.08 -7.12 -2.72
N ALA A 281 21.73 -6.19 -3.40
CA ALA A 281 22.57 -6.49 -4.54
C ALA A 281 23.77 -5.54 -4.59
N TRP A 282 24.95 -6.10 -4.85
CA TRP A 282 26.14 -5.32 -5.13
C TRP A 282 26.01 -4.61 -6.47
N GLN A 283 26.29 -3.33 -6.49
CA GLN A 283 26.26 -2.54 -7.72
C GLN A 283 27.64 -2.52 -8.39
N PRO A 284 27.72 -2.22 -9.69
CA PRO A 284 28.99 -2.15 -10.42
C PRO A 284 30.00 -1.17 -9.82
N ASP A 285 29.54 -0.16 -9.12
CA ASP A 285 30.40 0.84 -8.45
C ASP A 285 30.92 0.38 -7.07
N GLY A 286 30.61 -0.86 -6.66
CA GLY A 286 31.01 -1.43 -5.39
C GLY A 286 30.12 -1.04 -4.21
N SER A 287 29.04 -0.30 -4.42
CA SER A 287 28.04 -0.05 -3.38
C SER A 287 27.10 -1.25 -3.18
N LEU A 288 26.61 -1.44 -1.96
CA LEU A 288 25.56 -2.41 -1.65
C LEU A 288 24.23 -1.68 -1.62
N LYS A 289 23.34 -2.01 -2.56
CA LYS A 289 21.98 -1.49 -2.57
C LYS A 289 21.08 -2.44 -1.81
N LEU A 290 20.36 -1.90 -0.82
CA LEU A 290 19.45 -2.64 0.04
C LEU A 290 18.01 -2.15 -0.22
N TRP A 291 17.09 -3.09 -0.39
CA TRP A 291 15.66 -2.85 -0.45
C TRP A 291 14.97 -3.51 0.73
N ILE A 292 14.20 -2.74 1.46
CA ILE A 292 13.34 -3.23 2.52
C ILE A 292 11.93 -2.76 2.21
N ARG A 293 11.00 -3.69 2.09
CA ARG A 293 9.60 -3.43 1.83
C ARG A 293 8.74 -3.94 2.98
N PRO A 294 8.31 -3.07 3.89
CA PRO A 294 7.23 -3.40 4.81
C PRO A 294 5.93 -3.53 3.99
N ILE A 295 5.37 -4.72 3.92
CA ILE A 295 4.25 -4.98 3.01
C ILE A 295 2.95 -4.27 3.43
N GLU A 296 2.82 -3.96 4.70
CA GLU A 296 1.65 -3.26 5.24
C GLU A 296 1.71 -1.73 5.04
N THR A 297 2.85 -1.17 4.59
CA THR A 297 3.00 0.29 4.43
C THR A 297 2.82 0.79 2.99
N CYS A 298 2.54 -0.07 2.05
CA CYS A 298 2.41 0.27 0.63
C CYS A 298 3.65 0.87 -0.04
N LEU A 299 4.76 1.06 0.65
CA LEU A 299 5.96 1.72 0.12
C LEU A 299 7.14 0.76 0.02
N LEU A 300 7.82 0.78 -1.13
CA LEU A 300 9.12 0.15 -1.31
C LEU A 300 10.22 1.14 -0.88
N TYR A 301 11.04 0.75 0.07
CA TYR A 301 12.19 1.54 0.50
C TYR A 301 13.45 1.04 -0.19
N THR A 302 14.08 1.96 -0.93
CA THR A 302 15.44 1.77 -1.42
C THR A 302 16.34 2.74 -0.69
N SER A 303 17.42 2.25 -0.10
CA SER A 303 18.48 3.14 0.37
C SER A 303 19.20 3.69 -0.86
N PRO A 304 19.15 5.00 -1.14
CA PRO A 304 19.97 5.57 -2.20
C PRO A 304 21.44 5.39 -1.82
N SER A 305 22.24 5.05 -2.83
CA SER A 305 23.70 5.07 -2.66
C SER A 305 24.15 6.46 -2.18
N PRO A 306 25.19 6.58 -1.32
CA PRO A 306 25.75 7.87 -0.95
C PRO A 306 26.16 8.75 -2.14
N ARG A 307 26.35 8.17 -3.32
CA ARG A 307 26.68 8.89 -4.55
C ARG A 307 25.51 9.58 -5.24
N ASP A 308 24.26 9.14 -4.99
CA ASP A 308 23.07 9.73 -5.63
C ASP A 308 22.72 11.12 -5.07
N ARG A 309 23.44 11.59 -4.04
CA ARG A 309 23.23 12.89 -3.40
C ARG A 309 24.34 13.91 -3.67
N SER A 310 25.33 13.58 -4.48
CA SER A 310 26.36 14.53 -4.84
C SER A 310 25.99 15.26 -6.11
N LEU A 311 24.90 15.97 -6.18
CA LEU A 311 24.70 16.95 -7.27
C LEU A 311 23.37 17.68 -7.09
N SER A 312 23.38 18.71 -6.27
CA SER A 312 22.71 19.97 -6.61
C SER A 312 23.20 21.06 -5.67
#